data_bcbea7dd17122c57273655bef7b6cbeb
#
_entry.id   bcbea7dd17122c57273655bef7b6cbeb
#
_cell.length_a   1.000
_cell.length_b   1.000
_cell.length_c   1.000
_cell.angle_alpha   90.00
_cell.angle_beta   90.00
_cell.angle_gamma   90.00
#
_symmetry.space_group_name_H-M   'P 1'
#
loop_
_entity.id
_entity.type
_entity.pdbx_description
1 polymer ?
#
loop_
_entity_poly.entity_id
_entity_poly.type
_entity_poly.pdbx_seq_one_letter_code
_entity_poly.pdbx_strand_id
1 'polypeptide(L)'
;MRRLILILLGIGLLGPGLLRGQEEGTAFYARMGHVDGVYEQEVRFTSDRDELDYWKDQRAYEYALLREAHEGYQSYLKAKQEVYVAHRALCNPSCSHGDYYWLQASYYIQFGPESIPQYTDLGRTGLLSASFRQ
;
A
#
# COMPACT_ATOMS: atom_id res chain seq x y z
N MET A 1 14.04 54.69 -37.89
CA MET A 1 15.01 54.37 -36.82
C MET A 1 14.51 53.15 -36.07
N ARG A 2 15.21 52.07 -36.28
CA ARG A 2 14.86 50.70 -35.83
C ARG A 2 15.15 50.53 -34.33
N ARG A 3 14.18 50.09 -33.56
CA ARG A 3 14.45 49.46 -32.26
C ARG A 3 13.94 48.02 -32.33
N LEU A 4 14.86 47.11 -32.55
CA LEU A 4 14.69 45.70 -32.37
C LEU A 4 14.52 45.43 -30.88
N ILE A 5 13.36 44.88 -30.51
CA ILE A 5 13.14 44.30 -29.19
C ILE A 5 13.49 42.82 -29.30
N LEU A 6 14.63 42.46 -28.77
CA LEU A 6 15.03 41.09 -28.55
C LEU A 6 14.26 40.55 -27.33
N ILE A 7 13.16 39.87 -27.58
CA ILE A 7 12.51 39.01 -26.57
C ILE A 7 13.29 37.72 -26.57
N LEU A 8 14.24 37.60 -25.65
CA LEU A 8 14.92 36.34 -25.38
C LEU A 8 13.97 35.42 -24.61
N LEU A 9 13.62 34.34 -25.30
CA LEU A 9 12.97 33.15 -24.78
C LEU A 9 13.78 32.62 -23.59
N GLY A 10 13.23 32.77 -22.40
CA GLY A 10 13.56 31.96 -21.24
C GLY A 10 12.78 30.65 -21.27
N ILE A 11 13.16 29.75 -22.18
CA ILE A 11 12.68 28.36 -22.05
C ILE A 11 13.45 27.73 -20.90
N GLY A 12 12.82 27.76 -19.73
CA GLY A 12 13.34 27.09 -18.54
C GLY A 12 13.52 25.60 -18.82
N LEU A 13 14.75 25.16 -18.75
CA LEU A 13 15.15 23.78 -18.65
C LEU A 13 14.56 23.19 -17.35
N LEU A 14 13.29 22.81 -17.39
CA LEU A 14 12.75 21.85 -16.44
C LEU A 14 13.36 20.49 -16.82
N GLY A 15 14.48 20.20 -16.17
CA GLY A 15 15.29 19.04 -16.46
C GLY A 15 14.57 17.74 -16.14
N PRO A 16 14.98 16.61 -16.77
CA PRO A 16 14.41 15.28 -16.58
C PRO A 16 14.62 14.68 -15.18
N GLY A 17 15.16 15.45 -14.24
CA GLY A 17 15.47 14.98 -12.88
C GLY A 17 14.25 14.78 -11.98
N LEU A 18 13.16 15.52 -12.20
CA LEU A 18 11.96 15.39 -11.36
C LEU A 18 11.19 14.08 -11.64
N LEU A 19 11.18 13.63 -12.89
CA LEU A 19 10.51 12.38 -13.25
C LEU A 19 11.24 11.15 -12.72
N ARG A 20 12.58 11.17 -12.69
CA ARG A 20 13.37 10.06 -12.14
C ARG A 20 13.18 9.85 -10.64
N GLY A 21 13.11 10.90 -9.86
CA GLY A 21 12.88 10.80 -8.42
C GLY A 21 11.51 10.19 -8.07
N GLN A 22 10.51 10.41 -8.91
CA GLN A 22 9.17 9.87 -8.73
C GLN A 22 9.10 8.37 -9.08
N GLU A 23 9.75 7.96 -10.17
CA GLU A 23 9.86 6.54 -10.54
C GLU A 23 10.65 5.72 -9.52
N GLU A 24 11.73 6.27 -8.98
CA GLU A 24 12.50 5.61 -7.92
C GLU A 24 11.70 5.45 -6.63
N GLY A 25 10.90 6.47 -6.29
CA GLY A 25 10.01 6.43 -5.13
C GLY A 25 8.93 5.35 -5.26
N THR A 26 8.22 5.30 -6.39
CA THR A 26 7.18 4.30 -6.63
C THR A 26 7.75 2.88 -6.68
N ALA A 27 8.90 2.68 -7.30
CA ALA A 27 9.59 1.39 -7.33
C ALA A 27 10.04 0.93 -5.94
N PHE A 28 10.47 1.86 -5.07
CA PHE A 28 10.77 1.56 -3.68
C PHE A 28 9.55 1.02 -2.93
N TYR A 29 8.43 1.73 -3.00
CA TYR A 29 7.20 1.32 -2.32
C TYR A 29 6.62 0.03 -2.89
N ALA A 30 6.72 -0.21 -4.19
CA ALA A 30 6.32 -1.49 -4.78
C ALA A 30 7.15 -2.66 -4.21
N ARG A 31 8.47 -2.49 -4.08
CA ARG A 31 9.31 -3.51 -3.42
C ARG A 31 8.93 -3.73 -1.97
N MET A 32 8.67 -2.67 -1.21
CA MET A 32 8.23 -2.78 0.18
C MET A 32 6.91 -3.54 0.29
N GLY A 33 5.91 -3.20 -0.53
CA GLY A 33 4.62 -3.90 -0.54
C GLY A 33 4.75 -5.39 -0.90
N HIS A 34 5.65 -5.71 -1.83
CA HIS A 34 5.94 -7.11 -2.16
C HIS A 34 6.58 -7.85 -0.97
N VAL A 35 7.60 -7.25 -0.34
CA VAL A 35 8.29 -7.85 0.81
C VAL A 35 7.33 -8.08 1.97
N ASP A 36 6.52 -7.07 2.31
CA ASP A 36 5.54 -7.18 3.38
C ASP A 36 4.48 -8.24 3.05
N GLY A 37 3.98 -8.24 1.81
CA GLY A 37 3.04 -9.26 1.35
C GLY A 37 3.60 -10.68 1.48
N VAL A 38 4.85 -10.92 1.08
CA VAL A 38 5.49 -12.24 1.23
C VAL A 38 5.67 -12.61 2.70
N TYR A 39 6.15 -11.68 3.52
CA TYR A 39 6.29 -11.89 4.96
C TYR A 39 4.97 -12.31 5.61
N GLU A 40 3.87 -11.64 5.26
CA GLU A 40 2.54 -11.92 5.80
C GLU A 40 1.98 -13.29 5.40
N GLN A 41 2.45 -13.87 4.29
CA GLN A 41 2.10 -15.25 3.93
C GLN A 41 2.85 -16.29 4.79
N GLU A 42 4.03 -15.95 5.27
CA GLU A 42 4.95 -16.89 5.93
C GLU A 42 4.94 -16.77 7.45
N VAL A 43 4.66 -15.58 7.98
CA VAL A 43 4.72 -15.30 9.41
C VAL A 43 3.75 -16.20 10.19
N ARG A 44 4.21 -16.65 11.36
CA ARG A 44 3.40 -17.36 12.36
C ARG A 44 3.52 -16.61 13.67
N PHE A 45 2.39 -16.12 14.14
CA PHE A 45 2.32 -15.40 15.41
C PHE A 45 2.22 -16.39 16.56
N THR A 46 2.81 -16.03 17.70
CA THR A 46 2.79 -16.88 18.92
C THR A 46 1.47 -16.77 19.66
N SER A 47 0.75 -15.67 19.46
CA SER A 47 -0.59 -15.45 20.03
C SER A 47 -1.46 -14.60 19.11
N ASP A 48 -2.77 -14.69 19.30
CA ASP A 48 -3.74 -13.84 18.59
C ASP A 48 -3.51 -12.35 18.88
N ARG A 49 -2.97 -12.04 20.05
CA ARG A 49 -2.65 -10.66 20.41
C ARG A 49 -1.49 -10.12 19.59
N ASP A 50 -0.43 -10.91 19.39
CA ASP A 50 0.71 -10.51 18.57
C ASP A 50 0.29 -10.33 17.12
N GLU A 51 -0.58 -11.21 16.61
CA GLU A 51 -1.17 -11.07 15.27
C GLU A 51 -1.99 -9.78 15.16
N LEU A 52 -2.88 -9.51 16.12
CA LEU A 52 -3.69 -8.29 16.14
C LEU A 52 -2.83 -7.02 16.19
N ASP A 53 -1.81 -6.99 17.02
CA ASP A 53 -0.94 -5.83 17.16
C ASP A 53 -0.15 -5.59 15.88
N TYR A 54 0.35 -6.64 15.23
CA TYR A 54 0.98 -6.55 13.90
C TYR A 54 0.04 -5.92 12.88
N TRP A 55 -1.20 -6.42 12.78
CA TRP A 55 -2.16 -5.88 11.80
C TRP A 55 -2.59 -4.45 12.08
N LYS A 56 -2.64 -4.03 13.33
CA LYS A 56 -2.86 -2.62 13.69
C LYS A 56 -1.71 -1.73 13.22
N ASP A 57 -0.48 -2.16 13.42
CA ASP A 57 0.70 -1.42 12.99
C ASP A 57 0.77 -1.33 11.47
N GLN A 58 0.47 -2.39 10.74
CA GLN A 58 0.36 -2.39 9.29
C GLN A 58 -0.68 -1.38 8.79
N ARG A 59 -1.85 -1.37 9.42
CA ARG A 59 -2.90 -0.39 9.07
C ARG A 59 -2.47 1.05 9.34
N ALA A 60 -1.81 1.29 10.47
CA ALA A 60 -1.30 2.61 10.80
C ALA A 60 -0.25 3.08 9.77
N TYR A 61 0.65 2.19 9.37
CA TYR A 61 1.64 2.46 8.34
C TYR A 61 0.99 2.78 6.98
N GLU A 62 0.07 1.95 6.52
CA GLU A 62 -0.64 2.15 5.25
C GLU A 62 -1.41 3.47 5.23
N TYR A 63 -2.05 3.82 6.35
CA TYR A 63 -2.75 5.09 6.50
C TYR A 63 -1.80 6.30 6.46
N ALA A 64 -0.65 6.21 7.11
CA ALA A 64 0.37 7.24 7.05
C ALA A 64 0.89 7.41 5.61
N LEU A 65 1.19 6.30 4.95
CA LEU A 65 1.66 6.29 3.56
C LEU A 65 0.63 6.91 2.59
N LEU A 66 -0.65 6.60 2.77
CA LEU A 66 -1.73 7.21 1.99
C LEU A 66 -1.75 8.73 2.10
N ARG A 67 -1.49 9.26 3.30
CA ARG A 67 -1.51 10.70 3.57
C ARG A 67 -0.26 11.42 3.09
N GLU A 68 0.89 10.77 3.18
CA GLU A 68 2.19 11.40 2.96
C GLU A 68 2.74 11.16 1.56
N ALA A 69 2.42 10.02 0.95
CA ALA A 69 2.94 9.60 -0.35
C ALA A 69 1.91 8.78 -1.14
N HIS A 70 0.88 9.44 -1.65
CA HIS A 70 -0.26 8.81 -2.32
C HIS A 70 0.14 7.84 -3.45
N GLU A 71 1.05 8.22 -4.34
CA GLU A 71 1.52 7.34 -5.42
C GLU A 71 2.34 6.15 -4.88
N GLY A 72 3.12 6.40 -3.84
CA GLY A 72 3.83 5.36 -3.10
C GLY A 72 2.86 4.35 -2.47
N TYR A 73 1.79 4.84 -1.86
CA TYR A 73 0.72 4.00 -1.30
C TYR A 73 0.07 3.11 -2.37
N GLN A 74 -0.28 3.68 -3.53
CA GLN A 74 -0.86 2.91 -4.63
C GLN A 74 0.08 1.80 -5.11
N SER A 75 1.37 2.12 -5.27
CA SER A 75 2.39 1.16 -5.70
C SER A 75 2.61 0.06 -4.66
N TYR A 76 2.64 0.44 -3.38
CA TYR A 76 2.75 -0.48 -2.25
C TYR A 76 1.57 -1.46 -2.20
N LEU A 77 0.34 -0.95 -2.21
CA LEU A 77 -0.86 -1.80 -2.13
C LEU A 77 -1.03 -2.69 -3.36
N LYS A 78 -0.72 -2.18 -4.55
CA LYS A 78 -0.77 -2.99 -5.77
C LYS A 78 0.17 -4.18 -5.69
N ALA A 79 1.42 -3.96 -5.31
CA ALA A 79 2.40 -5.03 -5.16
C ALA A 79 1.99 -6.04 -4.08
N LYS A 80 1.46 -5.55 -2.97
CA LYS A 80 0.93 -6.40 -1.90
C LYS A 80 -0.27 -7.23 -2.38
N GLN A 81 -1.22 -6.62 -3.08
CA GLN A 81 -2.37 -7.31 -3.67
C GLN A 81 -1.94 -8.45 -4.61
N GLU A 82 -0.93 -8.23 -5.45
CA GLU A 82 -0.41 -9.26 -6.37
C GLU A 82 0.09 -10.48 -5.60
N VAL A 83 0.79 -10.29 -4.50
CA VAL A 83 1.25 -11.38 -3.62
C VAL A 83 0.06 -12.14 -3.02
N TYR A 84 -0.93 -11.43 -2.49
CA TYR A 84 -2.11 -12.06 -1.89
C TYR A 84 -2.94 -12.85 -2.90
N VAL A 85 -3.14 -12.32 -4.10
CA VAL A 85 -3.84 -13.00 -5.20
C VAL A 85 -3.09 -14.27 -5.61
N ALA A 86 -1.78 -14.19 -5.77
CA ALA A 86 -0.95 -15.35 -6.13
C ALA A 86 -0.99 -16.42 -5.04
N HIS A 87 -0.84 -16.01 -3.76
CA HIS A 87 -0.90 -16.95 -2.64
C HIS A 87 -2.27 -17.65 -2.54
N ARG A 88 -3.36 -16.89 -2.68
CA ARG A 88 -4.72 -17.48 -2.64
C ARG A 88 -4.91 -18.57 -3.68
N ALA A 89 -4.35 -18.43 -4.87
CA ALA A 89 -4.44 -19.44 -5.92
C ALA A 89 -3.70 -20.75 -5.58
N LEU A 90 -2.69 -20.68 -4.71
CA LEU A 90 -1.83 -21.79 -4.31
C LEU A 90 -2.20 -22.34 -2.92
N CYS A 91 -2.88 -21.54 -2.11
CA CYS A 91 -3.24 -21.91 -0.75
C CYS A 91 -4.26 -23.07 -0.77
N ASN A 92 -3.92 -24.14 -0.08
CA ASN A 92 -4.70 -25.36 0.07
C ASN A 92 -5.03 -25.58 1.56
N PRO A 93 -5.77 -26.61 1.94
CA PRO A 93 -6.14 -26.87 3.33
C PRO A 93 -4.96 -27.01 4.32
N SER A 94 -3.72 -27.13 3.83
CA SER A 94 -2.53 -27.13 4.69
C SER A 94 -1.99 -25.73 5.00
N CYS A 95 -2.51 -24.69 4.34
CA CYS A 95 -2.20 -23.31 4.68
C CYS A 95 -2.77 -23.00 6.07
N SER A 96 -1.87 -22.63 6.98
CA SER A 96 -2.22 -22.26 8.35
C SER A 96 -2.08 -20.77 8.54
N HIS A 97 -3.19 -20.06 8.46
CA HIS A 97 -3.27 -18.62 8.72
C HIS A 97 -4.28 -18.34 9.83
N GLY A 98 -4.05 -17.27 10.60
CA GLY A 98 -4.97 -16.82 11.65
C GLY A 98 -6.21 -16.11 11.08
N ASP A 99 -7.18 -15.85 11.95
CA ASP A 99 -8.43 -15.18 11.58
C ASP A 99 -8.21 -13.75 11.09
N TYR A 100 -7.27 -13.04 11.70
CA TYR A 100 -6.91 -11.67 11.29
C TYR A 100 -6.26 -11.64 9.91
N TYR A 101 -5.43 -12.63 9.59
CA TYR A 101 -4.89 -12.77 8.24
C TYR A 101 -5.99 -12.85 7.19
N TRP A 102 -7.00 -13.73 7.40
CA TRP A 102 -8.09 -13.90 6.43
C TRP A 102 -8.91 -12.63 6.24
N LEU A 103 -9.10 -11.86 7.30
CA LEU A 103 -9.75 -10.55 7.22
C LEU A 103 -8.94 -9.59 6.35
N GLN A 104 -7.62 -9.51 6.57
CA GLN A 104 -6.73 -8.63 5.79
C GLN A 104 -6.60 -9.11 4.33
N ALA A 105 -6.47 -10.41 4.11
CA ALA A 105 -6.43 -11.00 2.77
C ALA A 105 -7.67 -10.65 1.95
N SER A 106 -8.85 -10.75 2.56
CA SER A 106 -10.10 -10.33 1.92
C SER A 106 -10.07 -8.87 1.49
N TYR A 107 -9.56 -8.01 2.36
CA TYR A 107 -9.41 -6.58 2.09
C TYR A 107 -8.46 -6.33 0.90
N TYR A 108 -7.23 -6.84 0.93
CA TYR A 108 -6.26 -6.60 -0.13
C TYR A 108 -6.70 -7.14 -1.49
N ILE A 109 -7.35 -8.31 -1.50
CA ILE A 109 -7.83 -8.94 -2.74
C ILE A 109 -9.01 -8.19 -3.35
N GLN A 110 -9.95 -7.71 -2.53
CA GLN A 110 -11.19 -7.10 -3.02
C GLN A 110 -11.04 -5.64 -3.39
N PHE A 111 -10.30 -4.89 -2.58
CA PHE A 111 -10.36 -3.44 -2.67
C PHE A 111 -9.19 -2.82 -3.42
N GLY A 112 -8.03 -3.41 -3.46
CA GLY A 112 -6.89 -2.89 -4.20
C GLY A 112 -6.62 -1.39 -3.99
N PRO A 113 -5.66 -0.81 -4.71
CA PRO A 113 -5.25 0.58 -4.50
C PRO A 113 -6.27 1.63 -4.93
N GLU A 114 -7.26 1.26 -5.75
CA GLU A 114 -8.25 2.23 -6.27
C GLU A 114 -9.44 2.47 -5.33
N SER A 115 -9.56 1.71 -4.27
CA SER A 115 -10.69 1.77 -3.33
C SER A 115 -10.42 2.65 -2.09
N ILE A 116 -9.51 3.55 -2.21
CA ILE A 116 -8.98 4.43 -1.16
C ILE A 116 -10.05 5.22 -0.36
N PRO A 117 -11.14 5.74 -0.96
CA PRO A 117 -12.13 6.52 -0.22
C PRO A 117 -12.82 5.76 0.92
N GLN A 118 -12.92 4.44 0.79
CA GLN A 118 -13.58 3.61 1.80
C GLN A 118 -12.66 3.22 2.96
N TYR A 119 -11.34 3.35 2.77
CA TYR A 119 -10.36 3.06 3.80
C TYR A 119 -10.38 4.05 4.96
N THR A 120 -10.67 5.31 4.70
CA THR A 120 -10.79 6.36 5.74
C THR A 120 -11.95 6.10 6.70
N ASP A 121 -13.00 5.45 6.23
CA ASP A 121 -14.13 5.06 7.06
C ASP A 121 -13.86 3.78 7.87
N LEU A 122 -13.11 2.84 7.33
CA LEU A 122 -12.75 1.59 8.02
C LEU A 122 -11.84 1.83 9.24
N GLY A 123 -10.92 2.79 9.14
CA GLY A 123 -10.08 3.20 10.27
C GLY A 123 -10.85 3.92 11.37
N ARG A 124 -11.99 4.52 11.05
CA ARG A 124 -12.84 5.28 11.97
C ARG A 124 -13.95 4.44 12.58
N THR A 125 -14.45 3.44 11.88
CA THR A 125 -15.61 2.62 12.30
C THR A 125 -15.23 1.33 13.00
N GLY A 126 -13.96 1.12 13.35
CA GLY A 126 -13.57 0.01 14.23
C GLY A 126 -14.05 -1.35 13.73
N LEU A 127 -13.99 -1.63 12.42
CA LEU A 127 -14.33 -2.96 11.88
C LEU A 127 -13.48 -4.07 12.50
N LEU A 128 -12.32 -3.73 13.06
CA LEU A 128 -11.56 -4.65 13.90
C LEU A 128 -12.26 -4.90 15.25
N SER A 129 -13.10 -3.99 15.75
CA SER A 129 -13.79 -4.17 17.03
C SER A 129 -15.18 -4.79 16.91
N ALA A 130 -15.79 -4.79 15.74
CA ALA A 130 -17.15 -5.33 15.54
C ALA A 130 -17.17 -6.84 15.25
N SER A 131 -16.12 -7.39 14.66
CA SER A 131 -16.06 -8.83 14.32
C SER A 131 -15.56 -9.74 15.47
N PHE A 132 -15.09 -9.18 16.57
CA PHE A 132 -14.52 -9.93 17.69
C PHE A 132 -15.38 -9.97 18.94
N ARG A 133 -16.66 -9.65 18.84
CA ARG A 133 -17.64 -9.83 19.93
C ARG A 133 -18.62 -10.97 19.61
N GLN A 134 -18.11 -12.14 19.37
CA GLN A 134 -18.90 -13.38 19.50
C GLN A 134 -18.09 -14.42 20.23
#